data_7a08264db55d207d727b3c2eed8be988
#
_entry.id   7a08264db55d207d727b3c2eed8be988
#
_cell.length_a   1.000
_cell.length_b   1.000
_cell.length_c   1.000
_cell.angle_alpha   90.00
_cell.angle_beta   90.00
_cell.angle_gamma   90.00
#
_symmetry.space_group_name_H-M   'P 1'
#
loop_
_entity.id
_entity.type
_entity.pdbx_description
1 polymer ?
#
loop_
_entity_poly.entity_id
_entity_poly.type
_entity_poly.pdbx_seq_one_letter_code
_entity_poly.pdbx_strand_id
1 'polypeptide(L)'
;MIMDSQIVLAESESIAANAGNHKHFTNIVRIPAVVDHKGVAMDDRYNVSGRLYWNCVVEDQDMEAAVDGSIVTFYLYNGATGTNPLIDNAGVPIDSVAITENTPSEHPDGTLLFSRALPATQLKEYFDLYVTVGTQNLSTGKVTCWIGGPVQQG
;
A
#
# COMPACT_ATOMS: atom_id res chain seq x y z
N MET A 1 -14.16 7.39 7.39
CA MET A 1 -13.05 6.82 8.19
C MET A 1 -12.08 7.93 8.56
N ILE A 2 -11.70 8.00 9.80
CA ILE A 2 -10.69 8.95 10.26
C ILE A 2 -9.34 8.22 10.24
N MET A 3 -8.39 8.75 9.47
CA MET A 3 -7.05 8.18 9.38
C MET A 3 -6.02 9.20 9.84
N ASP A 4 -5.01 8.70 10.55
CA ASP A 4 -3.84 9.52 10.84
C ASP A 4 -3.05 9.71 9.54
N SER A 5 -2.82 10.97 9.15
CA SER A 5 -2.09 11.31 7.93
C SER A 5 -0.65 10.77 7.92
N GLN A 6 -0.11 10.44 9.09
CA GLN A 6 1.24 9.88 9.20
C GLN A 6 1.32 8.41 8.76
N ILE A 7 0.20 7.72 8.68
CA ILE A 7 0.15 6.31 8.28
C ILE A 7 -0.47 6.10 6.89
N VAL A 8 -0.82 7.17 6.20
CA VAL A 8 -1.41 7.11 4.86
C VAL A 8 -0.30 7.06 3.81
N LEU A 9 -0.26 5.97 3.04
CA LEU A 9 0.68 5.78 1.94
C LEU A 9 0.23 6.50 0.67
N ALA A 10 -1.06 6.50 0.41
CA ALA A 10 -1.69 7.19 -0.70
C ALA A 10 -3.12 7.57 -0.32
N GLU A 11 -3.55 8.78 -0.68
CA GLU A 11 -4.91 9.27 -0.42
C GLU A 11 -5.51 9.76 -1.71
N SER A 12 -6.54 9.06 -2.21
CA SER A 12 -7.23 9.34 -3.47
C SER A 12 -6.25 9.60 -4.63
N GLU A 13 -5.20 8.78 -4.69
CA GLU A 13 -4.16 8.92 -5.71
C GLU A 13 -4.48 8.10 -6.95
N SER A 14 -4.28 8.71 -8.12
CA SER A 14 -4.49 8.01 -9.39
C SER A 14 -3.44 6.92 -9.60
N ILE A 15 -3.91 5.74 -9.99
CA ILE A 15 -3.06 4.61 -10.40
C ILE A 15 -3.22 4.30 -11.88
N ALA A 16 -4.00 5.09 -12.62
CA ALA A 16 -4.15 4.90 -14.06
C ALA A 16 -2.81 5.05 -14.77
N ALA A 17 -2.49 4.09 -15.62
CA ALA A 17 -1.22 4.06 -16.34
C ALA A 17 -1.32 3.13 -17.55
N ASN A 18 -0.42 3.31 -18.51
CA ASN A 18 -0.25 2.37 -19.61
C ASN A 18 0.48 1.12 -19.12
N ALA A 19 0.21 0.00 -19.78
CA ALA A 19 0.89 -1.26 -19.49
C ALA A 19 2.41 -1.09 -19.61
N GLY A 20 3.14 -1.64 -18.63
CA GLY A 20 4.59 -1.50 -18.53
C GLY A 20 5.05 -0.33 -17.69
N ASN A 21 4.15 0.55 -17.29
CA ASN A 21 4.47 1.70 -16.45
C ASN A 21 4.27 1.38 -14.97
N HIS A 22 4.84 2.25 -14.16
CA HIS A 22 4.77 2.14 -12.71
C HIS A 22 4.53 3.50 -12.09
N LYS A 23 4.12 3.49 -10.84
CA LYS A 23 3.94 4.70 -10.06
C LYS A 23 4.35 4.44 -8.62
N HIS A 24 5.06 5.37 -8.03
CA HIS A 24 5.25 5.39 -6.59
C HIS A 24 4.78 6.73 -6.05
N PHE A 25 4.44 6.73 -4.78
CA PHE A 25 3.82 7.88 -4.15
C PHE A 25 4.85 8.60 -3.28
N THR A 26 4.65 9.88 -3.09
CA THR A 26 5.63 10.72 -2.40
C THR A 26 5.58 10.59 -0.88
N ASN A 27 4.53 9.99 -0.35
CA ASN A 27 4.35 9.90 1.09
C ASN A 27 4.96 8.63 1.65
N ILE A 28 6.10 8.76 2.30
CA ILE A 28 6.74 7.66 3.03
C ILE A 28 6.20 7.65 4.45
N VAL A 29 5.70 6.50 4.88
CA VAL A 29 5.21 6.30 6.24
C VAL A 29 6.34 5.82 7.13
N ARG A 30 6.50 6.46 8.28
CA ARG A 30 7.45 6.03 9.31
C ARG A 30 6.71 5.46 10.52
N ILE A 31 7.05 4.22 10.87
CA ILE A 31 6.57 3.60 12.10
C ILE A 31 7.79 3.29 12.95
N PRO A 32 8.08 4.10 13.97
CA PRO A 32 9.27 3.91 14.80
C PRO A 32 9.19 2.62 15.62
N ALA A 33 10.34 2.07 15.96
CA ALA A 33 10.42 0.92 16.84
C ALA A 33 9.82 1.25 18.20
N VAL A 34 9.10 0.28 18.78
CA VAL A 34 8.67 0.36 20.17
C VAL A 34 9.90 0.18 21.06
N VAL A 35 10.04 1.02 22.08
CA VAL A 35 11.13 0.91 23.05
C VAL A 35 10.57 0.49 24.41
N ASP A 36 11.38 -0.24 25.16
CA ASP A 36 11.03 -0.61 26.53
C ASP A 36 11.27 0.59 27.49
N HIS A 37 10.99 0.40 28.77
CA HIS A 37 11.15 1.47 29.77
C HIS A 37 12.60 1.90 30.00
N LYS A 38 13.57 1.16 29.48
CA LYS A 38 15.00 1.49 29.55
C LYS A 38 15.49 2.18 28.26
N GLY A 39 14.59 2.37 27.27
CA GLY A 39 14.95 2.98 26.00
C GLY A 39 15.57 2.00 24.99
N VAL A 40 15.53 0.70 25.26
CA VAL A 40 16.04 -0.31 24.33
C VAL A 40 14.96 -0.64 23.30
N ALA A 41 15.32 -0.63 22.03
CA ALA A 41 14.40 -0.97 20.95
C ALA A 41 13.95 -2.42 21.05
N MET A 42 12.64 -2.63 20.96
CA MET A 42 12.04 -3.95 20.92
C MET A 42 11.93 -4.43 19.47
N ASP A 43 12.19 -5.72 19.25
CA ASP A 43 12.13 -6.31 17.90
C ASP A 43 10.71 -6.32 17.32
N ASP A 44 9.72 -6.30 18.19
CA ASP A 44 8.31 -6.36 17.79
C ASP A 44 7.64 -5.00 17.99
N ARG A 45 7.73 -4.16 16.96
CA ARG A 45 7.16 -2.81 17.01
C ARG A 45 5.65 -2.77 16.80
N TYR A 46 5.02 -3.91 16.59
CA TYR A 46 3.60 -3.98 16.22
C TYR A 46 2.75 -4.72 17.25
N ASN A 47 3.32 -5.10 18.37
CA ASN A 47 2.71 -6.09 19.25
C ASN A 47 1.94 -5.50 20.45
N VAL A 48 1.69 -4.21 20.48
CA VAL A 48 1.02 -3.62 21.63
C VAL A 48 -0.49 -3.86 21.61
N SER A 49 -1.07 -4.10 20.43
CA SER A 49 -2.50 -4.31 20.28
C SER A 49 -2.87 -5.20 19.10
N GLY A 50 -1.98 -6.11 18.71
CA GLY A 50 -2.16 -6.97 17.56
C GLY A 50 -1.35 -6.53 16.35
N ARG A 51 -1.53 -7.26 15.24
CA ARG A 51 -0.78 -7.02 14.01
C ARG A 51 -1.25 -5.75 13.31
N LEU A 52 -0.31 -5.11 12.67
CA LEU A 52 -0.63 -4.08 11.69
C LEU A 52 -0.96 -4.72 10.33
N TYR A 53 -1.81 -4.05 9.61
CA TYR A 53 -2.23 -4.41 8.26
C TYR A 53 -1.93 -3.25 7.32
N TRP A 54 -1.66 -3.57 6.06
CA TRP A 54 -1.77 -2.56 5.02
C TRP A 54 -3.04 -2.81 4.24
N ASN A 55 -3.74 -1.73 3.98
CA ASN A 55 -5.10 -1.74 3.47
C ASN A 55 -5.17 -0.87 2.22
N CYS A 56 -5.99 -1.24 1.27
CA CYS A 56 -6.19 -0.45 0.07
C CYS A 56 -7.65 -0.50 -0.36
N VAL A 57 -8.23 0.67 -0.57
CA VAL A 57 -9.59 0.81 -1.10
C VAL A 57 -9.56 1.62 -2.38
N VAL A 58 -10.50 1.34 -3.29
CA VAL A 58 -10.78 2.21 -4.43
C VAL A 58 -11.59 3.38 -3.91
N GLU A 59 -11.12 4.60 -4.13
CA GLU A 59 -11.75 5.79 -3.58
C GLU A 59 -11.74 6.92 -4.61
N ASP A 60 -12.88 7.57 -4.78
CA ASP A 60 -13.13 8.71 -5.65
C ASP A 60 -13.18 8.42 -7.16
N GLN A 61 -12.71 7.29 -7.62
CA GLN A 61 -12.79 6.92 -9.02
C GLN A 61 -12.75 5.41 -9.17
N ASP A 62 -13.70 4.86 -9.91
CA ASP A 62 -13.73 3.43 -10.22
C ASP A 62 -12.43 2.98 -10.88
N MET A 63 -11.94 1.80 -10.52
CA MET A 63 -10.83 1.17 -11.20
C MET A 63 -11.36 0.47 -12.44
N GLU A 64 -10.85 0.80 -13.61
CA GLU A 64 -11.31 0.22 -14.87
C GLU A 64 -10.18 0.08 -15.88
N ALA A 65 -10.09 -1.08 -16.49
CA ALA A 65 -9.13 -1.34 -17.55
C ALA A 65 -9.63 -0.79 -18.90
N ALA A 66 -8.71 -0.46 -19.78
CA ALA A 66 -9.04 -0.09 -21.16
C ALA A 66 -9.54 -1.31 -21.93
N VAL A 67 -8.97 -2.48 -21.65
CA VAL A 67 -9.33 -3.79 -22.20
C VAL A 67 -9.19 -4.80 -21.07
N ASP A 68 -10.00 -5.84 -21.08
CA ASP A 68 -9.95 -6.89 -20.06
C ASP A 68 -8.53 -7.42 -19.85
N GLY A 69 -8.18 -7.61 -18.59
CA GLY A 69 -6.91 -8.24 -18.22
C GLY A 69 -5.79 -7.28 -17.84
N SER A 70 -6.09 -6.05 -17.43
CA SER A 70 -5.08 -5.19 -16.81
C SER A 70 -4.70 -5.77 -15.46
N ILE A 71 -3.40 -5.97 -15.23
CA ILE A 71 -2.88 -6.50 -13.97
C ILE A 71 -2.22 -5.35 -13.21
N VAL A 72 -2.82 -4.99 -12.10
CA VAL A 72 -2.32 -3.93 -11.22
C VAL A 72 -1.70 -4.58 -10.00
N THR A 73 -0.41 -4.38 -9.81
CA THR A 73 0.31 -4.97 -8.67
C THR A 73 0.75 -3.88 -7.71
N PHE A 74 0.37 -4.06 -6.46
CA PHE A 74 0.73 -3.18 -5.37
C PHE A 74 1.86 -3.82 -4.58
N TYR A 75 2.94 -3.06 -4.38
CA TYR A 75 4.09 -3.51 -3.60
C TYR A 75 4.24 -2.60 -2.38
N LEU A 76 4.45 -3.20 -1.23
CA LEU A 76 4.83 -2.47 -0.04
C LEU A 76 6.32 -2.63 0.18
N TYR A 77 7.06 -1.55 0.01
CA TYR A 77 8.50 -1.50 0.26
C TYR A 77 8.78 -1.07 1.69
N ASN A 78 9.84 -1.62 2.25
CA ASN A 78 10.25 -1.35 3.62
C ASN A 78 11.75 -1.07 3.66
N GLY A 79 12.16 -0.04 4.37
CA GLY A 79 13.55 0.38 4.41
C GLY A 79 13.94 1.08 5.72
N ALA A 80 15.24 1.13 5.97
CA ALA A 80 15.81 1.76 7.17
C ALA A 80 15.93 3.28 7.06
N THR A 81 15.84 3.82 5.84
CA THR A 81 15.97 5.26 5.58
C THR A 81 14.69 5.79 4.94
N GLY A 82 14.38 7.05 5.20
CA GLY A 82 13.18 7.70 4.67
C GLY A 82 13.39 8.37 3.31
N THR A 83 14.37 7.93 2.52
CA THR A 83 14.61 8.52 1.20
C THR A 83 13.65 7.94 0.17
N ASN A 84 12.85 8.78 -0.42
CA ASN A 84 11.89 8.42 -1.45
C ASN A 84 12.54 8.44 -2.85
N PRO A 85 12.27 7.47 -3.72
CA PRO A 85 11.49 6.25 -3.43
C PRO A 85 12.34 5.15 -2.78
N LEU A 86 11.73 4.35 -1.92
CA LEU A 86 12.46 3.26 -1.26
C LEU A 86 12.94 2.19 -2.23
N ILE A 87 12.26 2.01 -3.35
CA ILE A 87 12.67 1.04 -4.37
C ILE A 87 14.09 1.32 -4.89
N ASP A 88 14.49 2.59 -4.92
CA ASP A 88 15.81 3.02 -5.40
C ASP A 88 16.81 3.21 -4.26
N ASN A 89 16.37 3.15 -3.01
CA ASN A 89 17.14 3.54 -1.84
C ASN A 89 17.22 2.41 -0.79
N ALA A 90 17.63 1.24 -1.24
CA ALA A 90 17.85 0.05 -0.40
C ALA A 90 16.60 -0.49 0.31
N GLY A 91 15.41 -0.08 -0.12
CA GLY A 91 14.17 -0.71 0.33
C GLY A 91 13.97 -2.05 -0.35
N VAL A 92 13.27 -2.95 0.33
CA VAL A 92 12.88 -4.24 -0.22
C VAL A 92 11.37 -4.42 -0.12
N PRO A 93 10.74 -5.09 -1.10
CA PRO A 93 9.31 -5.38 -0.99
C PRO A 93 9.10 -6.43 0.10
N ILE A 94 8.18 -6.15 1.01
CA ILE A 94 7.81 -7.08 2.08
C ILE A 94 6.49 -7.77 1.82
N ASP A 95 5.69 -7.25 0.91
CA ASP A 95 4.44 -7.86 0.47
C ASP A 95 4.06 -7.30 -0.90
N SER A 96 3.26 -8.06 -1.63
CA SER A 96 2.68 -7.62 -2.90
C SER A 96 1.31 -8.25 -3.12
N VAL A 97 0.44 -7.50 -3.81
CA VAL A 97 -0.92 -7.96 -4.16
C VAL A 97 -1.17 -7.59 -5.61
N ALA A 98 -1.54 -8.59 -6.42
CA ALA A 98 -1.91 -8.38 -7.81
C ALA A 98 -3.43 -8.45 -7.97
N ILE A 99 -4.00 -7.45 -8.64
CA ILE A 99 -5.43 -7.35 -8.93
C ILE A 99 -5.60 -7.35 -10.45
N THR A 100 -6.47 -8.22 -10.97
CA THR A 100 -6.85 -8.19 -12.38
C THR A 100 -8.09 -7.33 -12.53
N GLU A 101 -8.00 -6.33 -13.42
CA GLU A 101 -9.13 -5.45 -13.71
C GLU A 101 -9.62 -5.64 -15.14
N ASN A 102 -10.92 -5.51 -15.31
CA ASN A 102 -11.59 -5.68 -16.58
C ASN A 102 -12.41 -4.43 -16.93
N THR A 103 -13.09 -4.49 -18.05
CA THR A 103 -14.06 -3.48 -18.46
C THR A 103 -15.39 -4.16 -18.82
N PRO A 104 -16.55 -3.75 -18.26
CA PRO A 104 -16.72 -2.66 -17.29
C PRO A 104 -16.03 -2.93 -15.94
N SER A 105 -15.91 -1.91 -15.13
CA SER A 105 -15.22 -1.98 -13.84
C SER A 105 -15.77 -3.07 -12.93
N GLU A 106 -14.87 -3.87 -12.38
CA GLU A 106 -15.19 -4.87 -11.35
C GLU A 106 -14.84 -4.36 -9.94
N HIS A 107 -14.09 -3.25 -9.86
CA HIS A 107 -13.67 -2.64 -8.60
C HIS A 107 -14.07 -1.16 -8.59
N PRO A 108 -15.39 -0.87 -8.38
CA PRO A 108 -15.86 0.50 -8.34
C PRO A 108 -15.43 1.23 -7.07
N ASP A 109 -15.66 2.55 -7.06
CA ASP A 109 -15.45 3.40 -5.89
C ASP A 109 -16.08 2.76 -4.64
N GLY A 110 -15.30 2.69 -3.56
CA GLY A 110 -15.71 2.08 -2.30
C GLY A 110 -15.29 0.62 -2.14
N THR A 111 -14.74 -0.03 -3.16
CA THR A 111 -14.31 -1.43 -3.07
C THR A 111 -13.03 -1.56 -2.26
N LEU A 112 -13.06 -2.43 -1.24
CA LEU A 112 -11.84 -2.85 -0.56
C LEU A 112 -11.07 -3.80 -1.46
N LEU A 113 -9.86 -3.40 -1.89
CA LEU A 113 -9.01 -4.24 -2.72
C LEU A 113 -8.32 -5.31 -1.88
N PHE A 114 -7.76 -4.91 -0.76
CA PHE A 114 -7.12 -5.86 0.16
C PHE A 114 -6.94 -5.25 1.55
N SER A 115 -6.80 -6.15 2.52
CA SER A 115 -6.39 -5.85 3.88
C SER A 115 -5.48 -7.00 4.32
N ARG A 116 -4.18 -6.78 4.43
CA ARG A 116 -3.19 -7.83 4.63
C ARG A 116 -2.33 -7.55 5.85
N ALA A 117 -2.12 -8.60 6.66
CA ALA A 117 -1.28 -8.50 7.84
C ALA A 117 0.19 -8.31 7.44
N LEU A 118 0.87 -7.38 8.10
CA LEU A 118 2.31 -7.21 7.94
C LEU A 118 3.06 -8.30 8.70
N PRO A 119 4.27 -8.68 8.25
CA PRO A 119 5.13 -9.56 9.03
C PRO A 119 5.39 -8.98 10.42
N ALA A 120 5.39 -9.82 11.46
CA ALA A 120 5.48 -9.36 12.84
C ALA A 120 6.92 -9.00 13.27
N THR A 121 7.94 -9.47 12.54
CA THR A 121 9.33 -9.34 12.95
C THR A 121 10.22 -8.79 11.84
N GLN A 122 11.34 -8.18 12.22
CA GLN A 122 12.40 -7.69 11.32
C GLN A 122 11.96 -6.56 10.38
N LEU A 123 10.87 -5.87 10.68
CA LEU A 123 10.47 -4.71 9.89
C LEU A 123 11.34 -3.50 10.21
N LYS A 124 11.63 -2.72 9.18
CA LYS A 124 12.33 -1.45 9.29
C LYS A 124 11.32 -0.31 9.46
N GLU A 125 11.81 0.90 9.73
CA GLU A 125 10.94 2.00 10.13
C GLU A 125 10.08 2.59 9.02
N TYR A 126 10.55 2.54 7.75
CA TYR A 126 9.93 3.28 6.66
C TYR A 126 9.22 2.36 5.68
N PHE A 127 8.06 2.82 5.23
CA PHE A 127 7.20 2.09 4.28
C PHE A 127 6.87 3.00 3.11
N ASP A 128 6.85 2.42 1.90
CA ASP A 128 6.54 3.13 0.67
C ASP A 128 5.70 2.24 -0.25
N LEU A 129 4.73 2.83 -0.91
CA LEU A 129 3.85 2.13 -1.85
C LEU A 129 4.36 2.31 -3.27
N TYR A 130 4.41 1.20 -4.00
CA TYR A 130 4.79 1.16 -5.40
C TYR A 130 3.75 0.35 -6.17
N VAL A 131 3.27 0.87 -7.29
CA VAL A 131 2.23 0.24 -8.10
C VAL A 131 2.71 0.07 -9.53
N THR A 132 2.53 -1.12 -10.09
CA THR A 132 2.81 -1.39 -11.50
C THR A 132 1.52 -1.75 -12.21
N VAL A 133 1.44 -1.39 -13.49
CA VAL A 133 0.35 -1.77 -14.39
C VAL A 133 0.97 -2.62 -15.50
N GLY A 134 0.42 -3.79 -15.74
CA GLY A 134 0.92 -4.73 -16.73
C GLY A 134 -0.19 -5.30 -17.60
N THR A 135 0.22 -5.96 -18.69
CA THR A 135 -0.62 -6.67 -19.64
C THR A 135 -1.51 -5.74 -20.46
N GLN A 136 -2.40 -5.00 -19.84
CA GLN A 136 -3.28 -4.02 -20.48
C GLN A 136 -3.26 -2.70 -19.72
N ASN A 137 -3.60 -1.61 -20.40
CA ASN A 137 -3.67 -0.29 -19.78
C ASN A 137 -4.78 -0.23 -18.73
N LEU A 138 -4.51 0.48 -17.64
CA LEU A 138 -5.52 0.86 -16.66
C LEU A 138 -5.99 2.28 -17.00
N SER A 139 -7.24 2.43 -17.41
CA SER A 139 -7.78 3.71 -17.88
C SER A 139 -8.07 4.67 -16.75
N THR A 140 -8.65 4.17 -15.66
CA THR A 140 -9.05 4.97 -14.50
C THR A 140 -8.78 4.21 -13.23
N GLY A 141 -8.74 4.93 -12.12
CA GLY A 141 -8.67 4.37 -10.79
C GLY A 141 -7.93 5.30 -9.85
N LYS A 142 -8.53 5.49 -8.68
CA LYS A 142 -7.87 6.16 -7.55
C LYS A 142 -7.96 5.27 -6.35
N VAL A 143 -6.92 5.26 -5.54
CA VAL A 143 -6.85 4.43 -4.35
C VAL A 143 -6.44 5.24 -3.14
N THR A 144 -6.91 4.78 -1.99
CA THR A 144 -6.39 5.20 -0.69
C THR A 144 -5.78 3.97 -0.02
N CYS A 145 -4.52 4.08 0.37
CA CYS A 145 -3.77 2.98 0.95
C CYS A 145 -3.11 3.46 2.25
N TRP A 146 -3.24 2.66 3.31
CA TRP A 146 -2.73 3.05 4.63
C TRP A 146 -2.32 1.83 5.45
N ILE A 147 -1.56 2.08 6.51
CA ILE A 147 -1.18 1.07 7.48
C ILE A 147 -1.99 1.29 8.76
N GLY A 148 -2.60 0.23 9.26
CA GLY A 148 -3.43 0.31 10.46
C GLY A 148 -4.00 -1.03 10.84
N GLY A 149 -5.16 -1.03 11.50
CA GLY A 149 -5.87 -2.26 11.84
C GLY A 149 -6.51 -2.90 10.61
N PRO A 150 -7.00 -4.14 10.76
CA PRO A 150 -7.69 -4.81 9.65
C PRO A 150 -8.99 -4.10 9.30
N VAL A 151 -9.32 -4.11 8.00
CA VAL A 151 -10.60 -3.62 7.52
C VAL A 151 -11.49 -4.80 7.23
N GLN A 152 -12.70 -4.77 7.82
CA GLN A 152 -13.70 -5.78 7.56
C GLN A 152 -14.68 -5.26 6.50
N GLN A 153 -14.94 -6.09 5.50
CA GLN A 153 -16.05 -5.85 4.60
C GLN A 153 -17.34 -6.19 5.34
N GLY A 154 -18.15 -5.18 5.54
CA GLY A 154 -19.40 -5.34 6.23
C GLY A 154 -20.58 -5.31 5.28
#